data_f195dfe265317b4c352813fc2e2ab1c1
#
_entry.id   f195dfe265317b4c352813fc2e2ab1c1
#
_cell.length_a   1.000
_cell.length_b   1.000
_cell.length_c   1.000
_cell.angle_alpha   90.00
_cell.angle_beta   90.00
_cell.angle_gamma   90.00
#
_symmetry.space_group_name_H-M   'P 1'
#
loop_
_entity.id
_entity.type
_entity.pdbx_description
1 polymer ?
#
loop_
_entity_poly.entity_id
_entity_poly.type
_entity_poly.pdbx_seq_one_letter_code
_entity_poly.pdbx_strand_id
1 'polypeptide(L)'
;MPTGRICDSIAGMDADLAALPDDVDTLKAVLMIERARMREVAAERDVRGAELAVARAKASEDLALIAHQKLRIAKLERQIYGPRSERSSLLIEQMALEFEELAASATEDELAADLAVGNVTSVAGFTRQRAERNTFPEHLPRERVVVDPPEACDCCGGNRLRKMGEDVTKTLESIPPKWKVIETVREKFTCRDCEKISQAPAPFHVIARGWAGPSLLAMILFEKFGQHQPLNRQAERYAREGVPISLSTMADAVGSACTALAPLSRRLEAHVLAAERLHGDDTTVPVLAKGKTDTARCWVYVRDDRPFGGTSPPAAMFYYSRDRKGEHPRFHLAGYSGLFQADAFDGYRHLYAPARSPGRIQEAACWVHARRPFFAMADLDENARRKASGKKEIPLSPIAIEIVRRIDALFEIERPINGKMPDERRAVRQMLSKPLVEELQLYMREQRAKLARGHDLAKAIDYITKRWDAFTLFLDDGRVCLSNNAAERALRGIALGRKSWMFCGSDRGGQRAAAMYSLIVSAKMNGVDPQAWLADVLARIAAHPEHRLDELLPWNWKPAETAVADVAA
;
A
#
# COMPACT_ATOMS: atom_id res chain seq x y z
N MET A 1 8.30 20.18 -9.88
CA MET A 1 9.49 20.26 -10.75
C MET A 1 10.27 21.49 -10.35
N PRO A 2 11.49 21.36 -9.85
CA PRO A 2 12.37 22.51 -9.66
C PRO A 2 13.31 22.61 -10.87
N THR A 3 12.90 23.33 -11.90
CA THR A 3 13.76 23.74 -13.02
C THR A 3 14.73 24.87 -12.64
N GLY A 4 14.60 25.44 -11.45
CA GLY A 4 15.50 26.49 -10.95
C GLY A 4 16.84 26.03 -10.39
N ARG A 5 16.97 24.80 -9.91
CA ARG A 5 18.22 24.33 -9.28
C ARG A 5 19.30 23.83 -10.24
N ILE A 6 18.96 23.55 -11.49
CA ILE A 6 19.94 23.13 -12.49
C ILE A 6 20.68 24.35 -13.06
N CYS A 7 20.02 25.50 -13.23
CA CYS A 7 20.68 26.72 -13.68
C CYS A 7 21.61 27.33 -12.63
N ASP A 8 21.26 27.30 -11.34
CA ASP A 8 22.12 27.78 -10.28
C ASP A 8 23.36 26.88 -10.09
N SER A 9 23.23 25.57 -10.36
CA SER A 9 24.37 24.64 -10.33
C SER A 9 25.34 24.86 -11.50
N ILE A 10 24.87 25.26 -12.66
CA ILE A 10 25.73 25.55 -13.83
C ILE A 10 26.42 26.91 -13.68
N ALA A 11 25.74 27.92 -13.14
CA ALA A 11 26.35 29.21 -12.84
C ALA A 11 27.44 29.12 -11.73
N GLY A 12 27.26 28.22 -10.76
CA GLY A 12 28.28 27.90 -9.77
C GLY A 12 29.49 27.15 -10.35
N MET A 13 29.26 26.28 -11.33
CA MET A 13 30.36 25.54 -12.00
C MET A 13 31.24 26.44 -12.87
N ASP A 14 30.69 27.47 -13.52
CA ASP A 14 31.48 28.43 -14.32
C ASP A 14 32.34 29.33 -13.44
N ALA A 15 31.88 29.70 -12.25
CA ALA A 15 32.67 30.45 -11.27
C ALA A 15 33.83 29.61 -10.65
N ASP A 16 33.57 28.32 -10.43
CA ASP A 16 34.57 27.37 -9.92
C ASP A 16 35.64 27.02 -10.99
N LEU A 17 35.26 26.98 -12.27
CA LEU A 17 36.21 26.76 -13.38
C LEU A 17 37.20 27.89 -13.56
N ALA A 18 36.81 29.13 -13.31
CA ALA A 18 37.70 30.30 -13.37
C ALA A 18 38.70 30.37 -12.20
N ALA A 19 38.50 29.60 -11.14
CA ALA A 19 39.38 29.52 -9.98
C ALA A 19 40.34 28.32 -10.03
N LEU A 20 40.35 27.53 -11.11
CA LEU A 20 41.24 26.39 -11.26
C LEU A 20 42.65 26.87 -11.68
N PRO A 21 43.73 26.30 -11.09
CA PRO A 21 45.10 26.63 -11.48
C PRO A 21 45.39 26.22 -12.92
N ASP A 22 46.10 27.03 -13.66
CA ASP A 22 46.53 26.75 -15.04
C ASP A 22 47.70 25.73 -15.14
N ASP A 23 48.31 25.42 -14.02
CA ASP A 23 49.38 24.43 -13.96
C ASP A 23 48.89 23.01 -13.73
N VAL A 24 49.36 22.06 -14.57
CA VAL A 24 48.93 20.66 -14.60
C VAL A 24 49.20 19.92 -13.29
N ASP A 25 50.27 20.24 -12.58
CA ASP A 25 50.62 19.53 -11.35
C ASP A 25 49.77 20.03 -10.16
N THR A 26 49.44 21.31 -10.12
CA THR A 26 48.51 21.90 -9.17
C THR A 26 47.09 21.41 -9.42
N LEU A 27 46.66 21.30 -10.69
CA LEU A 27 45.37 20.71 -11.06
C LEU A 27 45.26 19.24 -10.63
N LYS A 28 46.31 18.45 -10.79
CA LYS A 28 46.34 17.07 -10.29
C LYS A 28 46.24 17.01 -8.77
N ALA A 29 46.89 17.92 -8.05
CA ALA A 29 46.81 17.98 -6.59
C ALA A 29 45.38 18.32 -6.12
N VAL A 30 44.70 19.31 -6.72
CA VAL A 30 43.32 19.67 -6.44
C VAL A 30 42.36 18.49 -6.74
N LEU A 31 42.56 17.82 -7.87
CA LEU A 31 41.76 16.66 -8.25
C LEU A 31 41.92 15.48 -7.26
N MET A 32 43.10 15.31 -6.72
CA MET A 32 43.39 14.28 -5.70
C MET A 32 42.70 14.62 -4.37
N ILE A 33 42.69 15.89 -3.97
CA ILE A 33 42.02 16.37 -2.77
C ILE A 33 40.48 16.20 -2.91
N GLU A 34 39.92 16.63 -4.03
CA GLU A 34 38.49 16.48 -4.29
C GLU A 34 38.05 15.00 -4.37
N ARG A 35 38.86 14.14 -4.98
CA ARG A 35 38.61 12.69 -4.95
C ARG A 35 38.70 12.10 -3.55
N ALA A 36 39.59 12.58 -2.70
CA ALA A 36 39.68 12.17 -1.30
C ALA A 36 38.42 12.60 -0.53
N ARG A 37 37.98 13.86 -0.71
CA ARG A 37 36.76 14.41 -0.12
C ARG A 37 35.51 13.68 -0.58
N MET A 38 35.41 13.37 -1.87
CA MET A 38 34.30 12.58 -2.41
C MET A 38 34.25 11.16 -1.82
N ARG A 39 35.40 10.53 -1.58
CA ARG A 39 35.46 9.22 -0.92
C ARG A 39 35.05 9.29 0.54
N GLU A 40 35.42 10.36 1.25
CA GLU A 40 35.01 10.58 2.64
C GLU A 40 33.48 10.77 2.76
N VAL A 41 32.92 11.63 1.91
CA VAL A 41 31.44 11.83 1.83
C VAL A 41 30.72 10.55 1.45
N ALA A 42 31.27 9.76 0.52
CA ALA A 42 30.69 8.48 0.16
C ALA A 42 30.73 7.49 1.33
N ALA A 43 31.84 7.43 2.06
CA ALA A 43 31.98 6.58 3.24
C ALA A 43 31.00 6.98 4.37
N GLU A 44 30.86 8.29 4.64
CA GLU A 44 29.86 8.78 5.61
C GLU A 44 28.44 8.43 5.21
N ARG A 45 28.11 8.57 3.92
CA ARG A 45 26.80 8.19 3.38
C ARG A 45 26.52 6.70 3.58
N ASP A 46 27.52 5.86 3.31
CA ASP A 46 27.39 4.41 3.43
C ASP A 46 27.24 3.99 4.90
N VAL A 47 27.96 4.63 5.83
CA VAL A 47 27.77 4.44 7.28
C VAL A 47 26.35 4.82 7.71
N ARG A 48 25.85 5.99 7.32
CA ARG A 48 24.48 6.42 7.65
C ARG A 48 23.43 5.51 7.02
N GLY A 49 23.73 5.01 5.82
CA GLY A 49 22.90 4.01 5.14
C GLY A 49 22.80 2.71 5.95
N ALA A 50 23.91 2.23 6.47
CA ALA A 50 23.97 1.03 7.31
C ALA A 50 23.23 1.22 8.65
N GLU A 51 23.41 2.35 9.33
CA GLU A 51 22.70 2.67 10.56
C GLU A 51 21.17 2.72 10.35
N LEU A 52 20.73 3.31 9.25
CA LEU A 52 19.31 3.36 8.89
C LEU A 52 18.76 1.97 8.58
N ALA A 53 19.53 1.12 7.90
CA ALA A 53 19.12 -0.25 7.61
C ALA A 53 18.98 -1.09 8.89
N VAL A 54 19.94 -0.96 9.82
CA VAL A 54 19.87 -1.61 11.16
C VAL A 54 18.67 -1.12 11.96
N ALA A 55 18.38 0.18 11.95
CA ALA A 55 17.22 0.73 12.66
C ALA A 55 15.89 0.23 12.04
N ARG A 56 15.82 0.09 10.72
CA ARG A 56 14.66 -0.48 10.01
C ARG A 56 14.49 -1.96 10.32
N ALA A 57 15.56 -2.73 10.31
CA ALA A 57 15.54 -4.16 10.65
C ALA A 57 14.98 -4.36 12.06
N LYS A 58 15.45 -3.59 13.03
CA LYS A 58 14.94 -3.67 14.41
C LYS A 58 13.46 -3.29 14.51
N ALA A 59 13.04 -2.24 13.79
CA ALA A 59 11.63 -1.84 13.78
C ALA A 59 10.72 -2.91 13.15
N SER A 60 11.19 -3.59 12.11
CA SER A 60 10.47 -4.69 11.46
C SER A 60 10.39 -5.92 12.36
N GLU A 61 11.46 -6.24 13.09
CA GLU A 61 11.50 -7.30 14.09
C GLU A 61 10.50 -7.03 15.23
N ASP A 62 10.48 -5.80 15.77
CA ASP A 62 9.54 -5.40 16.81
C ASP A 62 8.08 -5.53 16.32
N LEU A 63 7.80 -5.14 15.07
CA LEU A 63 6.46 -5.29 14.48
C LEU A 63 6.07 -6.77 14.31
N ALA A 64 6.97 -7.61 13.87
CA ALA A 64 6.75 -9.05 13.76
C ALA A 64 6.50 -9.68 15.13
N LEU A 65 7.24 -9.26 16.14
CA LEU A 65 7.06 -9.69 17.52
C LEU A 65 5.69 -9.29 18.09
N ILE A 66 5.27 -8.05 17.84
CA ILE A 66 3.94 -7.55 18.24
C ILE A 66 2.83 -8.36 17.58
N ALA A 67 2.94 -8.61 16.27
CA ALA A 67 1.95 -9.40 15.52
C ALA A 67 1.90 -10.85 16.05
N HIS A 68 3.04 -11.42 16.37
CA HIS A 68 3.16 -12.74 16.99
C HIS A 68 2.46 -12.79 18.36
N GLN A 69 2.68 -11.79 19.22
CA GLN A 69 2.03 -11.73 20.52
C GLN A 69 0.50 -11.58 20.40
N LYS A 70 0.03 -10.77 19.47
CA LYS A 70 -1.40 -10.63 19.17
C LYS A 70 -2.02 -11.94 18.68
N LEU A 71 -1.36 -12.65 17.78
CA LEU A 71 -1.79 -13.96 17.30
C LEU A 71 -1.84 -14.98 18.45
N ARG A 72 -0.87 -14.93 19.36
CA ARG A 72 -0.82 -15.80 20.55
C ARG A 72 -1.99 -15.51 21.49
N ILE A 73 -2.29 -14.25 21.76
CA ILE A 73 -3.44 -13.85 22.60
C ILE A 73 -4.74 -14.36 21.98
N ALA A 74 -4.96 -14.15 20.69
CA ALA A 74 -6.17 -14.63 20.00
C ALA A 74 -6.30 -16.17 20.04
N LYS A 75 -5.19 -16.91 19.91
CA LYS A 75 -5.18 -18.38 20.05
C LYS A 75 -5.51 -18.83 21.47
N LEU A 76 -4.99 -18.13 22.49
CA LEU A 76 -5.28 -18.41 23.90
C LEU A 76 -6.73 -18.11 24.26
N GLU A 77 -7.28 -16.97 23.81
CA GLU A 77 -8.68 -16.62 23.99
C GLU A 77 -9.61 -17.68 23.38
N ARG A 78 -9.29 -18.20 22.19
CA ARG A 78 -10.03 -19.31 21.60
C ARG A 78 -9.97 -20.61 22.43
N GLN A 79 -8.83 -20.89 23.08
CA GLN A 79 -8.71 -22.04 23.96
C GLN A 79 -9.52 -21.89 25.24
N ILE A 80 -9.63 -20.68 25.79
CA ILE A 80 -10.35 -20.40 27.03
C ILE A 80 -11.87 -20.37 26.78
N TYR A 81 -12.32 -19.72 25.70
CA TYR A 81 -13.74 -19.48 25.41
C TYR A 81 -14.37 -20.50 24.45
N GLY A 82 -13.62 -21.51 23.99
CA GLY A 82 -14.09 -22.66 23.21
C GLY A 82 -14.26 -22.41 21.70
N PRO A 83 -14.41 -23.50 20.91
CA PRO A 83 -14.32 -23.47 19.44
C PRO A 83 -15.59 -23.01 18.71
N ARG A 84 -16.60 -22.46 19.38
CA ARG A 84 -17.93 -22.22 18.84
C ARG A 84 -18.09 -21.05 17.87
N SER A 85 -17.04 -20.34 17.50
CA SER A 85 -17.12 -19.19 16.60
C SER A 85 -16.24 -19.39 15.38
N GLU A 86 -16.84 -19.61 14.19
CA GLU A 86 -16.17 -19.51 12.90
C GLU A 86 -15.43 -18.18 12.72
N ARG A 87 -15.95 -17.09 13.32
CA ARG A 87 -15.31 -15.78 13.35
C ARG A 87 -13.93 -15.78 13.98
N SER A 88 -13.76 -16.51 15.09
CA SER A 88 -12.45 -16.61 15.78
C SER A 88 -11.44 -17.44 14.98
N SER A 89 -11.89 -18.42 14.18
CA SER A 89 -11.04 -19.18 13.27
C SER A 89 -10.48 -18.30 12.17
N LEU A 90 -11.35 -17.58 11.47
CA LEU A 90 -10.97 -16.65 10.40
C LEU A 90 -10.08 -15.52 10.89
N LEU A 91 -10.34 -15.00 12.10
CA LEU A 91 -9.50 -13.98 12.72
C LEU A 91 -8.10 -14.49 13.00
N ILE A 92 -7.98 -15.70 13.54
CA ILE A 92 -6.68 -16.33 13.81
C ILE A 92 -5.91 -16.61 12.53
N GLU A 93 -6.59 -17.08 11.47
CA GLU A 93 -5.99 -17.26 10.15
C GLU A 93 -5.48 -15.94 9.58
N GLN A 94 -6.27 -14.88 9.69
CA GLN A 94 -5.86 -13.55 9.22
C GLN A 94 -4.68 -12.99 10.02
N MET A 95 -4.66 -13.15 11.34
CA MET A 95 -3.54 -12.74 12.19
C MET A 95 -2.29 -13.59 11.92
N ALA A 96 -2.45 -14.87 11.56
CA ALA A 96 -1.33 -15.70 11.13
C ALA A 96 -0.72 -15.18 9.81
N LEU A 97 -1.56 -14.78 8.84
CA LEU A 97 -1.12 -14.15 7.59
C LEU A 97 -0.38 -12.83 7.83
N GLU A 98 -0.92 -11.99 8.70
CA GLU A 98 -0.29 -10.71 9.08
C GLU A 98 1.09 -10.94 9.73
N PHE A 99 1.18 -11.92 10.61
CA PHE A 99 2.44 -12.29 11.24
C PHE A 99 3.45 -12.80 10.21
N GLU A 100 3.06 -13.71 9.30
CA GLU A 100 3.94 -14.24 8.26
C GLU A 100 4.48 -13.13 7.35
N GLU A 101 3.65 -12.16 6.97
CA GLU A 101 4.07 -11.02 6.16
C GLU A 101 5.07 -10.13 6.91
N LEU A 102 4.80 -9.85 8.18
CA LEU A 102 5.70 -9.05 9.02
C LEU A 102 7.00 -9.79 9.33
N ALA A 103 6.97 -11.09 9.54
CA ALA A 103 8.16 -11.91 9.73
C ALA A 103 9.02 -11.96 8.46
N ALA A 104 8.40 -12.10 7.28
CA ALA A 104 9.11 -12.03 6.00
C ALA A 104 9.74 -10.64 5.79
N SER A 105 9.01 -9.56 6.11
CA SER A 105 9.54 -8.19 6.03
C SER A 105 10.69 -7.96 7.02
N ALA A 106 10.61 -8.51 8.24
CA ALA A 106 11.68 -8.43 9.24
C ALA A 106 12.95 -9.13 8.75
N THR A 107 12.82 -10.32 8.17
CA THR A 107 13.97 -11.05 7.58
C THR A 107 14.57 -10.27 6.40
N GLU A 108 13.73 -9.63 5.56
CA GLU A 108 14.21 -8.78 4.46
C GLU A 108 15.01 -7.59 4.96
N ASP A 109 14.51 -6.91 5.99
CA ASP A 109 15.16 -5.74 6.56
C ASP A 109 16.45 -6.11 7.32
N GLU A 110 16.48 -7.26 8.02
CA GLU A 110 17.66 -7.78 8.70
C GLU A 110 18.80 -8.06 7.71
N LEU A 111 18.51 -8.75 6.62
CA LEU A 111 19.51 -9.00 5.58
C LEU A 111 19.96 -7.72 4.85
N ALA A 112 19.06 -6.76 4.65
CA ALA A 112 19.41 -5.46 4.10
C ALA A 112 20.37 -4.71 5.06
N ALA A 113 20.16 -4.85 6.37
CA ALA A 113 21.04 -4.29 7.40
C ALA A 113 22.40 -4.97 7.41
N ASP A 114 22.46 -6.30 7.35
CA ASP A 114 23.70 -7.07 7.30
C ASP A 114 24.54 -6.74 6.05
N LEU A 115 23.90 -6.63 4.90
CA LEU A 115 24.57 -6.20 3.66
C LEU A 115 25.09 -4.76 3.73
N ALA A 116 24.32 -3.85 4.34
CA ALA A 116 24.73 -2.46 4.51
C ALA A 116 25.91 -2.33 5.49
N VAL A 117 25.91 -3.10 6.58
CA VAL A 117 27.01 -3.14 7.57
C VAL A 117 28.25 -3.82 6.96
N GLY A 118 28.09 -4.89 6.19
CA GLY A 118 29.19 -5.62 5.55
C GLY A 118 29.98 -4.78 4.52
N ASN A 119 29.36 -3.74 3.98
CA ASN A 119 30.00 -2.79 3.05
C ASN A 119 30.75 -1.64 3.75
N VAL A 120 30.67 -1.54 5.07
CA VAL A 120 31.32 -0.47 5.85
C VAL A 120 32.58 -1.01 6.55
N THR A 121 33.74 -0.54 6.14
CA THR A 121 35.04 -1.06 6.58
C THR A 121 35.51 -0.57 7.97
N SER A 122 34.85 0.36 8.62
CA SER A 122 35.05 0.70 10.04
C SER A 122 33.87 1.48 10.63
N VAL A 123 33.30 1.01 11.69
CA VAL A 123 32.37 1.77 12.51
C VAL A 123 33.13 2.28 13.74
N ALA A 124 33.41 3.58 13.77
CA ALA A 124 33.89 4.25 14.99
C ALA A 124 32.75 4.30 16.01
N GLY A 125 33.07 4.09 17.29
CA GLY A 125 32.12 4.01 18.38
C GLY A 125 31.12 5.17 18.40
N PHE A 126 29.82 4.82 18.33
CA PHE A 126 28.69 5.75 18.19
C PHE A 126 28.29 6.34 19.54
N THR A 127 28.40 7.65 19.68
CA THR A 127 27.69 8.41 20.71
C THR A 127 26.28 8.70 20.22
N ARG A 128 25.27 8.10 20.86
CA ARG A 128 23.85 8.27 20.54
C ARG A 128 23.46 9.75 20.57
N GLN A 129 23.43 10.40 19.41
CA GLN A 129 22.80 11.72 19.28
C GLN A 129 21.29 11.52 19.45
N ARG A 130 20.71 12.30 20.35
CA ARG A 130 19.26 12.35 20.54
C ARG A 130 18.64 12.77 19.21
N ALA A 131 17.75 11.93 18.64
CA ALA A 131 17.04 12.25 17.43
C ALA A 131 16.45 13.67 17.53
N GLU A 132 16.77 14.54 16.58
CA GLU A 132 16.13 15.85 16.49
C GLU A 132 14.62 15.61 16.38
N ARG A 133 13.85 16.24 17.25
CA ARG A 133 12.39 16.22 17.14
C ARG A 133 12.04 16.80 15.79
N ASN A 134 11.27 16.06 14.98
CA ASN A 134 10.78 16.52 13.71
C ASN A 134 10.21 17.94 13.87
N THR A 135 10.77 18.87 13.12
CA THR A 135 10.24 20.24 13.08
C THR A 135 8.85 20.21 12.47
N PHE A 136 7.91 20.92 13.07
CA PHE A 136 6.56 21.03 12.50
C PHE A 136 6.63 21.63 11.08
N PRO A 137 5.81 21.12 10.13
CA PRO A 137 5.79 21.60 8.76
C PRO A 137 5.62 23.12 8.66
N GLU A 138 6.37 23.75 7.75
CA GLU A 138 6.39 25.22 7.64
C GLU A 138 5.08 25.82 7.12
N HIS A 139 4.32 25.05 6.34
CA HIS A 139 3.04 25.48 5.76
C HIS A 139 1.89 25.57 6.77
N LEU A 140 2.08 25.11 8.01
CA LEU A 140 1.04 25.20 9.02
C LEU A 140 0.94 26.63 9.60
N PRO A 141 -0.27 27.17 9.79
CA PRO A 141 -0.44 28.47 10.45
C PRO A 141 0.17 28.42 11.85
N ARG A 142 0.80 29.51 12.25
CA ARG A 142 1.47 29.65 13.54
C ARG A 142 0.85 30.77 14.33
N GLU A 143 0.33 30.43 15.49
CA GLU A 143 -0.14 31.40 16.48
C GLU A 143 0.93 31.57 17.56
N ARG A 144 1.29 32.80 17.87
CA ARG A 144 2.27 33.12 18.93
C ARG A 144 1.54 33.65 20.12
N VAL A 145 1.50 32.87 21.19
CA VAL A 145 0.97 33.26 22.48
C VAL A 145 2.13 33.66 23.37
N VAL A 146 2.14 34.90 23.81
CA VAL A 146 3.14 35.41 24.75
C VAL A 146 2.53 35.39 26.15
N VAL A 147 3.19 34.71 27.07
CA VAL A 147 2.80 34.70 28.48
C VAL A 147 3.28 36.01 29.11
N ASP A 148 2.43 36.64 29.89
CA ASP A 148 2.76 37.89 30.56
C ASP A 148 3.99 37.71 31.45
N PRO A 149 4.94 38.68 31.41
CA PRO A 149 6.13 38.61 32.23
C PRO A 149 5.78 38.75 33.72
N PRO A 150 6.60 38.23 34.62
CA PRO A 150 6.40 38.45 36.04
C PRO A 150 6.47 39.97 36.38
N GLU A 151 5.59 40.46 37.23
CA GLU A 151 5.52 41.86 37.61
C GLU A 151 6.67 42.26 38.54
N ALA A 152 7.20 41.32 39.30
CA ALA A 152 8.28 41.56 40.26
C ALA A 152 9.26 40.36 40.28
N CYS A 153 10.45 40.59 40.75
CA CYS A 153 11.47 39.58 40.98
C CYS A 153 11.09 38.67 42.15
N ASP A 154 11.01 37.38 41.95
CA ASP A 154 10.67 36.37 42.96
C ASP A 154 11.66 36.32 44.14
N CYS A 155 12.87 36.83 43.96
CA CYS A 155 13.90 36.83 44.99
C CYS A 155 13.91 38.09 45.89
N CYS A 156 13.73 39.30 45.31
CA CYS A 156 13.87 40.55 46.02
C CYS A 156 12.65 41.49 45.94
N GLY A 157 11.57 41.11 45.24
CA GLY A 157 10.38 41.92 45.02
C GLY A 157 10.57 43.16 44.15
N GLY A 158 11.75 43.36 43.56
CA GLY A 158 12.04 44.54 42.73
C GLY A 158 11.32 44.45 41.37
N ASN A 159 10.78 45.59 40.90
CA ASN A 159 10.01 45.68 39.65
C ASN A 159 10.83 46.11 38.42
N ARG A 160 12.14 46.27 38.54
CA ARG A 160 13.04 46.64 37.43
C ARG A 160 13.54 45.40 36.67
N LEU A 161 12.61 44.68 36.09
CA LEU A 161 12.91 43.49 35.29
C LEU A 161 13.27 43.88 33.85
N ARG A 162 14.31 43.25 33.28
CA ARG A 162 14.73 43.44 31.89
C ARG A 162 14.70 42.08 31.19
N LYS A 163 14.05 42.00 30.01
CA LYS A 163 14.02 40.81 29.18
C LYS A 163 15.47 40.41 28.78
N MET A 164 15.88 39.19 29.08
CA MET A 164 17.17 38.65 28.78
C MET A 164 17.13 37.63 27.60
N GLY A 165 15.99 36.98 27.43
CA GLY A 165 15.78 35.97 26.36
C GLY A 165 14.34 35.49 26.34
N GLU A 166 14.08 34.49 25.54
CA GLU A 166 12.79 33.80 25.49
C GLU A 166 12.95 32.32 25.21
N ASP A 167 12.20 31.50 25.90
CA ASP A 167 12.06 30.09 25.63
C ASP A 167 10.78 29.86 24.82
N VAL A 168 10.90 29.22 23.67
CA VAL A 168 9.77 28.96 22.78
C VAL A 168 9.44 27.48 22.79
N THR A 169 8.31 27.13 23.38
CA THR A 169 7.72 25.80 23.29
C THR A 169 6.71 25.77 22.16
N LYS A 170 6.83 24.76 21.27
CA LYS A 170 5.91 24.57 20.13
C LYS A 170 5.02 23.38 20.40
N THR A 171 3.71 23.56 20.29
CA THR A 171 2.67 22.52 20.39
C THR A 171 1.90 22.45 19.07
N LEU A 172 1.52 21.25 18.64
CA LEU A 172 0.63 21.06 17.50
C LEU A 172 -0.80 20.97 18.00
N GLU A 173 -1.66 21.87 17.49
CA GLU A 173 -3.09 21.88 17.81
C GLU A 173 -3.92 21.60 16.56
N SER A 174 -5.07 20.97 16.72
CA SER A 174 -5.99 20.68 15.63
C SER A 174 -7.10 21.72 15.57
N ILE A 175 -7.30 22.32 14.39
CA ILE A 175 -8.44 23.21 14.14
C ILE A 175 -9.60 22.32 13.67
N PRO A 176 -10.77 22.36 14.32
CA PRO A 176 -11.94 21.60 13.87
C PRO A 176 -12.31 21.90 12.41
N PRO A 177 -12.84 20.92 11.66
CA PRO A 177 -13.29 21.13 10.28
C PRO A 177 -14.27 22.30 10.18
N LYS A 178 -14.08 23.15 9.17
CA LYS A 178 -15.00 24.28 8.91
C LYS A 178 -15.96 23.90 7.79
N TRP A 179 -17.24 24.07 8.05
CA TRP A 179 -18.31 23.93 7.07
C TRP A 179 -18.60 25.28 6.40
N LYS A 180 -18.91 25.26 5.10
CA LYS A 180 -19.35 26.44 4.36
C LYS A 180 -20.50 26.10 3.42
N VAL A 181 -21.43 27.03 3.26
CA VAL A 181 -22.46 26.98 2.22
C VAL A 181 -22.00 27.84 1.04
N ILE A 182 -22.09 27.27 -0.17
CA ILE A 182 -21.82 28.01 -1.41
C ILE A 182 -23.16 28.32 -2.06
N GLU A 183 -23.52 29.60 -2.08
CA GLU A 183 -24.73 30.10 -2.72
C GLU A 183 -24.40 30.52 -4.16
N THR A 184 -24.94 29.80 -5.15
CA THR A 184 -24.75 30.14 -6.56
C THR A 184 -25.97 30.94 -7.05
N VAL A 185 -25.80 32.23 -7.21
CA VAL A 185 -26.84 33.15 -7.70
C VAL A 185 -26.80 33.21 -9.23
N ARG A 186 -27.92 32.99 -9.88
CA ARG A 186 -28.09 33.11 -11.31
C ARG A 186 -29.20 34.11 -11.58
N GLU A 187 -28.83 35.34 -11.95
CA GLU A 187 -29.78 36.40 -12.26
C GLU A 187 -30.55 36.10 -13.54
N LYS A 188 -31.80 36.50 -13.57
CA LYS A 188 -32.68 36.42 -14.74
C LYS A 188 -32.86 37.80 -15.32
N PHE A 189 -32.72 37.92 -16.63
CA PHE A 189 -32.89 39.17 -17.35
C PHE A 189 -34.02 39.04 -18.37
N THR A 190 -34.81 40.06 -18.53
CA THR A 190 -35.79 40.17 -19.58
C THR A 190 -35.28 41.10 -20.67
N CYS A 191 -35.29 40.68 -21.93
CA CYS A 191 -34.97 41.54 -23.07
C CYS A 191 -36.07 42.57 -23.27
N ARG A 192 -35.73 43.83 -23.32
CA ARG A 192 -36.72 44.90 -23.55
C ARG A 192 -37.25 44.96 -24.96
N ASP A 193 -36.54 44.35 -25.95
CA ASP A 193 -36.94 44.37 -27.33
C ASP A 193 -37.88 43.22 -27.72
N CYS A 194 -37.71 42.04 -27.11
CA CYS A 194 -38.50 40.84 -27.45
C CYS A 194 -39.12 40.12 -26.24
N GLU A 195 -39.01 40.72 -25.05
CA GLU A 195 -39.56 40.21 -23.78
C GLU A 195 -39.06 38.81 -23.37
N LYS A 196 -38.08 38.25 -24.08
CA LYS A 196 -37.52 36.93 -23.79
C LYS A 196 -36.70 36.97 -22.53
N ILE A 197 -36.94 35.99 -21.65
CA ILE A 197 -36.13 35.78 -20.42
C ILE A 197 -34.82 35.06 -20.79
N SER A 198 -33.72 35.65 -20.38
CA SER A 198 -32.37 35.09 -20.50
C SER A 198 -31.77 34.87 -19.11
N GLN A 199 -31.07 33.76 -18.93
CA GLN A 199 -30.38 33.42 -17.71
C GLN A 199 -29.09 32.67 -18.05
N ALA A 200 -28.01 32.92 -17.34
CA ALA A 200 -26.77 32.14 -17.49
C ALA A 200 -27.01 30.65 -17.25
N PRO A 201 -26.32 29.74 -17.97
CA PRO A 201 -26.45 28.30 -17.71
C PRO A 201 -26.06 27.96 -16.30
N ALA A 202 -26.65 26.89 -15.75
CA ALA A 202 -26.27 26.40 -14.44
C ALA A 202 -24.82 25.87 -14.46
N PRO A 203 -24.01 26.10 -13.44
CA PRO A 203 -22.72 25.44 -13.29
C PRO A 203 -22.88 23.93 -13.36
N PHE A 204 -21.91 23.25 -13.93
CA PHE A 204 -21.87 21.79 -13.90
C PHE A 204 -21.81 21.29 -12.45
N HIS A 205 -22.62 20.29 -12.16
CA HIS A 205 -22.62 19.60 -10.89
C HIS A 205 -22.51 18.11 -11.14
N VAL A 206 -21.60 17.43 -10.45
CA VAL A 206 -21.37 15.98 -10.61
C VAL A 206 -22.64 15.18 -10.32
N ILE A 207 -23.45 15.66 -9.38
CA ILE A 207 -24.76 15.10 -9.05
C ILE A 207 -25.82 16.15 -9.44
N ALA A 208 -26.64 15.85 -10.43
CA ALA A 208 -27.71 16.74 -10.86
C ALA A 208 -28.62 17.09 -9.66
N ARG A 209 -28.83 18.38 -9.41
CA ARG A 209 -29.55 18.92 -8.25
C ARG A 209 -28.95 18.49 -6.90
N GLY A 210 -27.66 18.07 -6.89
CA GLY A 210 -26.97 17.65 -5.67
C GLY A 210 -26.74 18.81 -4.71
N TRP A 211 -26.92 18.52 -3.43
CA TRP A 211 -26.72 19.46 -2.33
C TRP A 211 -25.28 19.43 -1.80
N ALA A 212 -24.51 18.37 -2.10
CA ALA A 212 -23.15 18.17 -1.62
C ALA A 212 -22.13 18.66 -2.66
N GLY A 213 -21.24 19.54 -2.24
CA GLY A 213 -20.10 19.96 -3.04
C GLY A 213 -19.08 18.84 -3.23
N PRO A 214 -18.18 18.96 -4.22
CA PRO A 214 -17.19 17.93 -4.55
C PRO A 214 -16.31 17.51 -3.35
N SER A 215 -15.88 18.45 -2.53
CA SER A 215 -15.07 18.18 -1.33
C SER A 215 -15.81 17.36 -0.27
N LEU A 216 -17.10 17.65 -0.04
CA LEU A 216 -17.93 16.87 0.87
C LEU A 216 -18.16 15.46 0.34
N LEU A 217 -18.44 15.32 -0.96
CA LEU A 217 -18.57 14.01 -1.59
C LEU A 217 -17.30 13.18 -1.47
N ALA A 218 -16.14 13.78 -1.75
CA ALA A 218 -14.84 13.14 -1.61
C ALA A 218 -14.58 12.70 -0.17
N MET A 219 -14.92 13.55 0.82
CA MET A 219 -14.80 13.23 2.24
C MET A 219 -15.67 12.02 2.61
N ILE A 220 -16.96 12.01 2.24
CA ILE A 220 -17.87 10.89 2.50
C ILE A 220 -17.34 9.57 1.89
N LEU A 221 -16.86 9.63 0.64
CA LEU A 221 -16.33 8.46 -0.07
C LEU A 221 -15.04 7.96 0.56
N PHE A 222 -14.09 8.86 0.83
CA PHE A 222 -12.79 8.48 1.39
C PHE A 222 -12.92 7.97 2.82
N GLU A 223 -13.69 8.61 3.66
CA GLU A 223 -13.95 8.12 5.01
C GLU A 223 -14.61 6.73 5.01
N LYS A 224 -15.57 6.50 4.10
CA LYS A 224 -16.25 5.21 4.00
C LYS A 224 -15.33 4.11 3.48
N PHE A 225 -14.64 4.33 2.37
CA PHE A 225 -13.90 3.28 1.65
C PHE A 225 -12.38 3.32 1.88
N GLY A 226 -11.83 4.48 2.20
CA GLY A 226 -10.40 4.66 2.47
C GLY A 226 -10.02 4.57 3.94
N GLN A 227 -10.93 5.03 4.86
CA GLN A 227 -10.78 4.98 6.31
C GLN A 227 -11.70 3.94 6.97
N HIS A 228 -12.53 3.25 6.18
CA HIS A 228 -13.45 2.20 6.64
C HIS A 228 -14.47 2.65 7.69
N GLN A 229 -14.80 3.94 7.70
CA GLN A 229 -15.77 4.51 8.62
C GLN A 229 -17.20 4.37 8.07
N PRO A 230 -18.10 3.63 8.72
CA PRO A 230 -19.49 3.49 8.28
C PRO A 230 -20.23 4.83 8.20
N LEU A 231 -21.21 4.94 7.29
CA LEU A 231 -21.97 6.18 7.10
C LEU A 231 -22.73 6.64 8.36
N ASN A 232 -23.20 5.72 9.19
CA ASN A 232 -23.83 6.07 10.46
C ASN A 232 -22.90 6.83 11.40
N ARG A 233 -21.63 6.39 11.51
CA ARG A 233 -20.63 7.09 12.34
C ARG A 233 -20.23 8.44 11.76
N GLN A 234 -20.20 8.55 10.44
CA GLN A 234 -19.98 9.84 9.77
C GLN A 234 -21.17 10.79 10.06
N ALA A 235 -22.41 10.30 9.92
CA ALA A 235 -23.61 11.08 10.21
C ALA A 235 -23.66 11.59 11.66
N GLU A 236 -23.29 10.74 12.63
CA GLU A 236 -23.17 11.12 14.04
C GLU A 236 -22.13 12.21 14.27
N ARG A 237 -20.98 12.11 13.58
CA ARG A 237 -19.94 13.14 13.67
C ARG A 237 -20.39 14.46 13.05
N TYR A 238 -20.96 14.44 11.85
CA TYR A 238 -21.45 15.65 11.18
C TYR A 238 -22.56 16.33 11.98
N ALA A 239 -23.45 15.56 12.61
CA ALA A 239 -24.47 16.12 13.49
C ALA A 239 -23.85 16.85 14.71
N ARG A 240 -22.78 16.28 15.32
CA ARG A 240 -22.06 16.96 16.41
C ARG A 240 -21.34 18.23 15.95
N GLU A 241 -20.91 18.28 14.70
CA GLU A 241 -20.31 19.45 14.05
C GLU A 241 -21.36 20.48 13.60
N GLY A 242 -22.65 20.28 13.91
CA GLY A 242 -23.75 21.19 13.58
C GLY A 242 -24.36 21.00 12.19
N VAL A 243 -23.97 19.97 11.46
CA VAL A 243 -24.45 19.67 10.09
C VAL A 243 -25.12 18.29 10.06
N PRO A 244 -26.36 18.16 10.52
CA PRO A 244 -27.07 16.87 10.50
C PRO A 244 -27.42 16.45 9.06
N ILE A 245 -26.83 15.35 8.59
CA ILE A 245 -27.08 14.77 7.30
C ILE A 245 -27.70 13.39 7.50
N SER A 246 -28.85 13.11 6.86
CA SER A 246 -29.49 11.81 6.99
C SER A 246 -28.67 10.70 6.36
N LEU A 247 -28.75 9.49 6.94
CA LEU A 247 -28.02 8.32 6.44
C LEU A 247 -28.44 7.97 4.99
N SER A 248 -29.73 8.12 4.66
CA SER A 248 -30.26 7.89 3.30
C SER A 248 -29.64 8.88 2.31
N THR A 249 -29.60 10.18 2.65
CA THR A 249 -28.97 11.21 1.80
C THR A 249 -27.50 10.93 1.52
N MET A 250 -26.75 10.48 2.54
CA MET A 250 -25.36 10.10 2.37
C MET A 250 -25.22 8.83 1.48
N ALA A 251 -26.09 7.85 1.66
CA ALA A 251 -26.07 6.64 0.84
C ALA A 251 -26.38 6.94 -0.64
N ASP A 252 -27.34 7.83 -0.91
CA ASP A 252 -27.69 8.30 -2.25
C ASP A 252 -26.52 9.08 -2.88
N ALA A 253 -25.86 9.95 -2.10
CA ALA A 253 -24.67 10.67 -2.54
C ALA A 253 -23.53 9.73 -2.93
N VAL A 254 -23.29 8.68 -2.15
CA VAL A 254 -22.31 7.62 -2.49
C VAL A 254 -22.68 6.93 -3.81
N GLY A 255 -23.96 6.59 -4.00
CA GLY A 255 -24.45 5.96 -5.24
C GLY A 255 -24.24 6.83 -6.46
N SER A 256 -24.61 8.09 -6.38
CA SER A 256 -24.49 9.07 -7.46
C SER A 256 -23.02 9.35 -7.81
N ALA A 257 -22.18 9.52 -6.79
CA ALA A 257 -20.74 9.74 -7.00
C ALA A 257 -20.07 8.52 -7.66
N CYS A 258 -20.41 7.29 -7.26
CA CYS A 258 -19.91 6.08 -7.91
C CYS A 258 -20.33 6.02 -9.40
N THR A 259 -21.55 6.44 -9.73
CA THR A 259 -22.01 6.52 -11.12
C THR A 259 -21.24 7.57 -11.91
N ALA A 260 -21.01 8.74 -11.34
CA ALA A 260 -20.24 9.81 -11.98
C ALA A 260 -18.77 9.40 -12.22
N LEU A 261 -18.19 8.62 -11.34
CA LEU A 261 -16.81 8.12 -11.44
C LEU A 261 -16.67 6.85 -12.32
N ALA A 262 -17.78 6.24 -12.77
CA ALA A 262 -17.74 5.00 -13.56
C ALA A 262 -16.92 5.10 -14.86
N PRO A 263 -16.93 6.23 -15.63
CA PRO A 263 -16.06 6.37 -16.81
C PRO A 263 -14.58 6.27 -16.47
N LEU A 264 -14.16 6.85 -15.36
CA LEU A 264 -12.77 6.80 -14.91
C LEU A 264 -12.40 5.39 -14.42
N SER A 265 -13.31 4.70 -13.74
CA SER A 265 -13.13 3.29 -13.35
C SER A 265 -12.89 2.38 -14.56
N ARG A 266 -13.59 2.61 -15.68
CA ARG A 266 -13.36 1.86 -16.93
C ARG A 266 -11.98 2.13 -17.54
N ARG A 267 -11.47 3.36 -17.47
CA ARG A 267 -10.10 3.68 -17.90
C ARG A 267 -9.06 2.96 -17.03
N LEU A 268 -9.28 2.95 -15.72
CA LEU A 268 -8.45 2.20 -14.79
C LEU A 268 -8.44 0.70 -15.08
N GLU A 269 -9.62 0.11 -15.33
CA GLU A 269 -9.77 -1.29 -15.71
C GLU A 269 -8.99 -1.61 -16.97
N ALA A 270 -9.14 -0.80 -18.02
CA ALA A 270 -8.40 -0.97 -19.27
C ALA A 270 -6.89 -0.92 -19.07
N HIS A 271 -6.39 0.00 -18.22
CA HIS A 271 -4.98 0.08 -17.87
C HIS A 271 -4.48 -1.16 -17.13
N VAL A 272 -5.24 -1.69 -16.17
CA VAL A 272 -4.87 -2.90 -15.42
C VAL A 272 -4.87 -4.12 -16.36
N LEU A 273 -5.89 -4.29 -17.18
CA LEU A 273 -6.01 -5.44 -18.09
C LEU A 273 -5.03 -5.39 -19.28
N ALA A 274 -4.40 -4.25 -19.54
CA ALA A 274 -3.31 -4.11 -20.52
C ALA A 274 -1.94 -4.56 -19.99
N ALA A 275 -1.84 -5.02 -18.74
CA ALA A 275 -0.59 -5.47 -18.15
C ALA A 275 -0.09 -6.78 -18.79
N GLU A 276 1.22 -6.94 -18.94
CA GLU A 276 1.83 -8.20 -19.33
C GLU A 276 1.74 -9.27 -18.23
N ARG A 277 1.69 -8.83 -16.99
CA ARG A 277 1.55 -9.66 -15.80
C ARG A 277 0.57 -9.02 -14.82
N LEU A 278 -0.38 -9.83 -14.34
CA LEU A 278 -1.30 -9.47 -13.25
C LEU A 278 -1.05 -10.35 -12.03
N HIS A 279 -1.15 -9.73 -10.86
CA HIS A 279 -1.38 -10.43 -9.61
C HIS A 279 -2.88 -10.52 -9.35
N GLY A 280 -3.36 -11.66 -8.89
CA GLY A 280 -4.78 -11.86 -8.57
C GLY A 280 -4.99 -12.55 -7.23
N ASP A 281 -6.00 -12.09 -6.49
CA ASP A 281 -6.39 -12.69 -5.20
C ASP A 281 -7.84 -12.33 -4.87
N ASP A 282 -8.41 -12.95 -3.83
CA ASP A 282 -9.75 -12.64 -3.36
C ASP A 282 -9.86 -12.66 -1.83
N THR A 283 -10.79 -11.88 -1.30
CA THR A 283 -11.12 -11.89 0.13
C THR A 283 -12.63 -12.01 0.36
N THR A 284 -13.00 -12.52 1.54
CA THR A 284 -14.40 -12.60 1.94
C THR A 284 -14.97 -11.23 2.26
N VAL A 285 -16.19 -10.97 1.81
CA VAL A 285 -16.98 -9.79 2.16
C VAL A 285 -18.33 -10.26 2.70
N PRO A 286 -18.65 -10.02 3.98
CA PRO A 286 -19.97 -10.29 4.50
C PRO A 286 -21.02 -9.38 3.85
N VAL A 287 -22.17 -9.94 3.48
CA VAL A 287 -23.31 -9.20 2.90
C VAL A 287 -24.56 -9.51 3.67
N LEU A 288 -25.36 -8.49 3.94
CA LEU A 288 -26.62 -8.63 4.66
C LEU A 288 -27.59 -9.53 3.89
N ALA A 289 -28.15 -10.51 4.58
CA ALA A 289 -29.20 -11.39 4.12
C ALA A 289 -30.28 -11.51 5.20
N LYS A 290 -31.45 -12.06 4.87
CA LYS A 290 -32.57 -12.19 5.82
C LYS A 290 -32.14 -13.01 7.04
N GLY A 291 -32.05 -12.37 8.19
CA GLY A 291 -31.71 -13.00 9.47
C GLY A 291 -30.24 -13.47 9.62
N LYS A 292 -29.37 -13.23 8.64
CA LYS A 292 -27.96 -13.65 8.63
C LYS A 292 -27.11 -12.75 7.76
N THR A 293 -25.82 -13.05 7.68
CA THR A 293 -24.95 -12.54 6.62
C THR A 293 -24.51 -13.68 5.71
N ASP A 294 -24.55 -13.47 4.41
CA ASP A 294 -23.94 -14.36 3.43
C ASP A 294 -22.48 -13.96 3.20
N THR A 295 -21.68 -14.91 2.74
CA THR A 295 -20.26 -14.68 2.43
C THR A 295 -20.08 -14.45 0.93
N ALA A 296 -19.96 -13.20 0.55
CA ALA A 296 -19.57 -12.78 -0.80
C ALA A 296 -18.05 -12.65 -0.93
N ARG A 297 -17.55 -12.26 -2.10
CA ARG A 297 -16.14 -12.10 -2.41
C ARG A 297 -15.84 -10.73 -3.01
N CYS A 298 -14.66 -10.24 -2.68
CA CYS A 298 -14.02 -9.12 -3.35
C CYS A 298 -12.73 -9.64 -3.98
N TRP A 299 -12.67 -9.61 -5.31
CA TRP A 299 -11.52 -10.00 -6.11
C TRP A 299 -10.66 -8.78 -6.39
N VAL A 300 -9.36 -8.96 -6.52
CA VAL A 300 -8.45 -7.92 -6.94
C VAL A 300 -7.52 -8.41 -8.03
N TYR A 301 -7.27 -7.56 -9.02
CA TYR A 301 -6.22 -7.74 -10.03
C TYR A 301 -5.31 -6.53 -9.98
N VAL A 302 -4.01 -6.78 -9.84
CA VAL A 302 -3.02 -5.73 -9.62
C VAL A 302 -1.98 -5.75 -10.72
N ARG A 303 -1.82 -4.62 -11.38
CA ARG A 303 -0.65 -4.30 -12.19
C ARG A 303 0.39 -3.62 -11.33
N ASP A 304 1.56 -4.20 -11.20
CA ASP A 304 2.72 -3.59 -10.56
C ASP A 304 3.99 -4.09 -11.25
N ASP A 305 4.48 -3.32 -12.20
CA ASP A 305 5.59 -3.69 -13.06
C ASP A 305 6.96 -3.31 -12.44
N ARG A 306 6.97 -2.59 -11.31
CA ARG A 306 8.20 -2.13 -10.63
C ARG A 306 9.17 -3.26 -10.25
N PRO A 307 8.73 -4.45 -9.79
CA PRO A 307 9.64 -5.53 -9.46
C PRO A 307 10.52 -6.03 -10.60
N PHE A 308 10.14 -5.77 -11.86
CA PHE A 308 10.95 -6.12 -13.03
C PHE A 308 11.34 -4.89 -13.87
N GLY A 309 11.49 -3.72 -13.22
CA GLY A 309 11.97 -2.51 -13.87
C GLY A 309 10.98 -1.82 -14.80
N GLY A 310 9.72 -2.26 -14.84
CA GLY A 310 8.69 -1.65 -15.65
C GLY A 310 8.29 -0.26 -15.14
N THR A 311 7.99 0.65 -16.07
CA THR A 311 7.68 2.06 -15.78
C THR A 311 6.18 2.36 -15.76
N SER A 312 5.34 1.38 -16.09
CA SER A 312 3.89 1.57 -16.08
C SER A 312 3.36 1.85 -14.68
N PRO A 313 2.47 2.82 -14.52
CA PRO A 313 1.91 3.17 -13.22
C PRO A 313 1.23 1.97 -12.56
N PRO A 314 1.51 1.69 -11.28
CA PRO A 314 0.86 0.60 -10.57
C PRO A 314 -0.61 0.91 -10.32
N ALA A 315 -1.47 -0.10 -10.49
CA ALA A 315 -2.90 0.06 -10.30
C ALA A 315 -3.57 -1.25 -9.87
N ALA A 316 -4.70 -1.14 -9.18
CA ALA A 316 -5.49 -2.26 -8.70
C ALA A 316 -6.95 -2.12 -9.13
N MET A 317 -7.51 -3.17 -9.71
CA MET A 317 -8.92 -3.25 -10.07
C MET A 317 -9.63 -4.28 -9.20
N PHE A 318 -10.72 -3.87 -8.55
CA PHE A 318 -11.49 -4.72 -7.66
C PHE A 318 -12.85 -5.04 -8.29
N TYR A 319 -13.31 -6.27 -8.02
CA TYR A 319 -14.63 -6.74 -8.43
C TYR A 319 -15.33 -7.40 -7.27
N TYR A 320 -16.64 -7.28 -7.24
CA TYR A 320 -17.49 -7.93 -6.26
C TYR A 320 -18.23 -9.12 -6.88
N SER A 321 -18.35 -10.22 -6.15
CA SER A 321 -19.21 -11.34 -6.52
C SER A 321 -19.90 -11.94 -5.30
N ARG A 322 -21.06 -12.59 -5.55
CA ARG A 322 -21.88 -13.19 -4.50
C ARG A 322 -21.26 -14.46 -3.90
N ASP A 323 -20.40 -15.11 -4.64
CA ASP A 323 -19.72 -16.34 -4.24
C ASP A 323 -18.29 -16.44 -4.81
N ARG A 324 -17.58 -17.54 -4.54
CA ARG A 324 -16.21 -17.81 -5.00
C ARG A 324 -16.16 -18.72 -6.22
N LYS A 325 -17.14 -18.70 -7.12
CA LYS A 325 -17.12 -19.55 -8.31
C LYS A 325 -16.12 -19.07 -9.37
N GLY A 326 -15.57 -20.00 -10.13
CA GLY A 326 -14.60 -19.71 -11.19
C GLY A 326 -15.16 -18.93 -12.39
N GLU A 327 -16.51 -18.82 -12.51
CA GLU A 327 -17.17 -17.99 -13.51
C GLU A 327 -16.84 -16.49 -13.35
N HIS A 328 -16.63 -16.03 -12.11
CA HIS A 328 -16.32 -14.62 -11.83
C HIS A 328 -14.94 -14.22 -12.37
N PRO A 329 -13.81 -14.85 -12.01
CA PRO A 329 -12.52 -14.51 -12.60
C PRO A 329 -12.50 -14.77 -14.12
N ARG A 330 -13.26 -15.74 -14.64
CA ARG A 330 -13.41 -15.93 -16.08
C ARG A 330 -14.04 -14.72 -16.77
N PHE A 331 -15.05 -14.13 -16.15
CA PHE A 331 -15.69 -12.90 -16.65
C PHE A 331 -14.77 -11.69 -16.51
N HIS A 332 -14.17 -11.49 -15.33
CA HIS A 332 -13.31 -10.34 -15.05
C HIS A 332 -12.09 -10.28 -16.01
N LEU A 333 -11.50 -11.43 -16.30
CA LEU A 333 -10.31 -11.55 -17.14
C LEU A 333 -10.63 -11.95 -18.58
N ALA A 334 -11.88 -11.80 -19.02
CA ALA A 334 -12.28 -12.22 -20.37
C ALA A 334 -11.43 -11.59 -21.48
N GLY A 335 -11.09 -10.32 -21.36
CA GLY A 335 -10.25 -9.57 -22.30
C GLY A 335 -8.73 -9.66 -22.05
N TYR A 336 -8.30 -10.33 -20.97
CA TYR A 336 -6.89 -10.39 -20.59
C TYR A 336 -6.15 -11.54 -21.26
N SER A 337 -4.88 -11.34 -21.62
CA SER A 337 -3.91 -12.35 -21.99
C SER A 337 -2.54 -11.98 -21.43
N GLY A 338 -1.76 -12.97 -20.96
CA GLY A 338 -0.45 -12.70 -20.35
C GLY A 338 -0.17 -13.60 -19.16
N LEU A 339 0.67 -13.14 -18.25
CA LEU A 339 1.04 -13.84 -17.02
C LEU A 339 0.03 -13.54 -15.91
N PHE A 340 -0.48 -14.57 -15.26
CA PHE A 340 -1.36 -14.42 -14.11
C PHE A 340 -0.77 -15.10 -12.88
N GLN A 341 -0.41 -14.29 -11.90
CA GLN A 341 0.22 -14.73 -10.65
C GLN A 341 -0.81 -14.69 -9.52
N ALA A 342 -1.14 -15.87 -8.98
CA ALA A 342 -2.15 -16.02 -7.96
C ALA A 342 -1.84 -17.19 -7.01
N ASP A 343 -2.73 -17.40 -6.03
CA ASP A 343 -2.80 -18.66 -5.31
C ASP A 343 -3.27 -19.79 -6.28
N ALA A 344 -3.13 -21.03 -5.83
CA ALA A 344 -3.55 -22.16 -6.66
C ALA A 344 -5.06 -22.45 -6.51
N PHE A 345 -5.91 -21.43 -6.49
CA PHE A 345 -7.34 -21.59 -6.43
C PHE A 345 -7.88 -22.29 -7.69
N ASP A 346 -8.65 -23.37 -7.47
CA ASP A 346 -9.14 -24.22 -8.58
C ASP A 346 -10.08 -23.48 -9.55
N GLY A 347 -10.73 -22.40 -9.10
CA GLY A 347 -11.58 -21.56 -9.94
C GLY A 347 -10.83 -20.83 -11.05
N TYR A 348 -9.50 -20.70 -10.98
CA TYR A 348 -8.68 -20.13 -12.04
C TYR A 348 -8.34 -21.12 -13.15
N ARG A 349 -8.57 -22.42 -12.96
CA ARG A 349 -8.17 -23.46 -13.90
C ARG A 349 -8.64 -23.21 -15.34
N HIS A 350 -9.85 -22.68 -15.51
CA HIS A 350 -10.40 -22.38 -16.83
C HIS A 350 -9.68 -21.23 -17.56
N LEU A 351 -8.98 -20.36 -16.83
CA LEU A 351 -8.22 -19.26 -17.41
C LEU A 351 -6.99 -19.76 -18.18
N TYR A 352 -6.46 -20.92 -17.81
CA TYR A 352 -5.22 -21.46 -18.34
C TYR A 352 -5.43 -22.38 -19.56
N ALA A 353 -6.66 -22.48 -20.07
CA ALA A 353 -6.98 -23.31 -21.24
C ALA A 353 -6.16 -22.85 -22.46
N PRO A 354 -5.49 -23.77 -23.19
CA PRO A 354 -4.61 -23.41 -24.33
C PRO A 354 -5.34 -22.67 -25.46
N ALA A 355 -6.60 -23.04 -25.73
CA ALA A 355 -7.42 -22.47 -26.81
C ALA A 355 -8.23 -21.22 -26.39
N ARG A 356 -7.85 -20.54 -25.31
CA ARG A 356 -8.56 -19.37 -24.83
C ARG A 356 -8.41 -18.16 -25.77
N SER A 357 -9.51 -17.44 -26.02
CA SER A 357 -9.53 -16.13 -26.69
C SER A 357 -9.60 -15.01 -25.62
N PRO A 358 -8.96 -13.84 -25.77
CA PRO A 358 -8.20 -13.35 -26.94
C PRO A 358 -6.77 -13.91 -27.02
N GLY A 359 -6.29 -14.61 -25.98
CA GLY A 359 -4.96 -15.19 -25.93
C GLY A 359 -4.78 -16.03 -24.67
N ARG A 360 -3.66 -16.73 -24.62
CA ARG A 360 -3.31 -17.59 -23.48
C ARG A 360 -3.06 -16.77 -22.23
N ILE A 361 -3.56 -17.25 -21.10
CA ILE A 361 -3.11 -16.85 -19.77
C ILE A 361 -2.17 -17.94 -19.24
N GLN A 362 -0.96 -17.55 -18.86
CA GLN A 362 0.03 -18.45 -18.30
C GLN A 362 0.00 -18.35 -16.77
N GLU A 363 -0.14 -19.51 -16.12
CA GLU A 363 -0.16 -19.60 -14.66
C GLU A 363 1.22 -19.36 -14.08
N ALA A 364 1.32 -18.49 -13.07
CA ALA A 364 2.48 -18.32 -12.21
C ALA A 364 2.04 -18.52 -10.76
N ALA A 365 2.63 -19.47 -10.05
CA ALA A 365 2.25 -19.81 -8.69
C ALA A 365 3.05 -19.03 -7.66
N CYS A 366 2.47 -18.86 -6.46
CA CYS A 366 3.04 -18.11 -5.37
C CYS A 366 3.80 -19.03 -4.39
N TRP A 367 5.12 -18.85 -4.27
CA TRP A 367 5.96 -19.60 -3.34
C TRP A 367 5.67 -19.29 -1.87
N VAL A 368 5.19 -18.09 -1.54
CA VAL A 368 4.76 -17.75 -0.17
C VAL A 368 3.59 -18.63 0.26
N HIS A 369 2.59 -18.81 -0.60
CA HIS A 369 1.47 -19.72 -0.33
C HIS A 369 1.91 -21.18 -0.21
N ALA A 370 2.84 -21.60 -1.05
CA ALA A 370 3.43 -22.94 -0.97
C ALA A 370 4.23 -23.18 0.31
N ARG A 371 4.96 -22.18 0.79
CA ARG A 371 5.77 -22.23 2.01
C ARG A 371 4.94 -22.36 3.29
N ARG A 372 3.77 -21.73 3.32
CA ARG A 372 2.92 -21.59 4.53
C ARG A 372 2.62 -22.92 5.24
N PRO A 373 2.17 -24.01 4.57
CA PRO A 373 1.90 -25.28 5.24
C PRO A 373 3.16 -25.88 5.89
N PHE A 374 4.32 -25.77 5.23
CA PHE A 374 5.58 -26.27 5.78
C PHE A 374 6.01 -25.44 6.99
N PHE A 375 5.88 -24.12 6.93
CA PHE A 375 6.19 -23.23 8.05
C PHE A 375 5.35 -23.58 9.28
N ALA A 376 4.06 -23.85 9.11
CA ALA A 376 3.19 -24.27 10.20
C ALA A 376 3.64 -25.60 10.87
N MET A 377 4.28 -26.49 10.11
CA MET A 377 4.82 -27.77 10.61
C MET A 377 6.27 -27.67 11.11
N ALA A 378 6.95 -26.57 10.78
CA ALA A 378 8.34 -26.26 11.14
C ALA A 378 8.44 -25.21 12.26
N ASP A 379 7.33 -24.82 12.90
CA ASP A 379 7.29 -23.71 13.88
C ASP A 379 8.19 -23.98 15.08
N LEU A 380 9.44 -23.53 14.98
CA LEU A 380 10.48 -23.67 15.99
C LEU A 380 10.10 -22.99 17.31
N ASP A 381 9.35 -21.91 17.24
CA ASP A 381 8.94 -21.13 18.41
C ASP A 381 7.77 -21.78 19.16
N GLU A 382 6.99 -22.64 18.50
CA GLU A 382 5.89 -23.34 19.15
C GLU A 382 6.41 -24.24 20.30
N ASN A 383 7.53 -24.93 20.12
CA ASN A 383 8.11 -25.74 21.16
C ASN A 383 8.70 -24.91 22.32
N ALA A 384 9.32 -23.75 22.02
CA ALA A 384 9.75 -22.81 23.05
C ALA A 384 8.56 -22.27 23.86
N ARG A 385 7.47 -21.93 23.19
CA ARG A 385 6.20 -21.50 23.81
C ARG A 385 5.53 -22.59 24.62
N ARG A 386 5.51 -23.82 24.12
CA ARG A 386 4.97 -24.98 24.83
C ARG A 386 5.76 -25.28 26.10
N LYS A 387 7.09 -25.24 26.00
CA LYS A 387 7.98 -25.41 27.16
C LYS A 387 7.73 -24.32 28.22
N ALA A 388 7.61 -23.07 27.82
CA ALA A 388 7.28 -21.95 28.72
C ALA A 388 5.90 -22.09 29.38
N SER A 389 4.95 -22.76 28.73
CA SER A 389 3.60 -23.04 29.27
C SER A 389 3.44 -24.42 29.91
N GLY A 390 4.52 -25.14 30.18
CA GLY A 390 4.50 -26.47 30.84
C GLY A 390 3.88 -27.59 29.99
N LYS A 391 3.74 -27.40 28.68
CA LYS A 391 3.19 -28.39 27.76
C LYS A 391 4.29 -29.23 27.12
N LYS A 392 3.96 -30.48 26.79
CA LYS A 392 4.89 -31.39 26.10
C LYS A 392 5.26 -30.81 24.71
N GLU A 393 6.53 -30.89 24.39
CA GLU A 393 7.05 -30.50 23.07
C GLU A 393 6.40 -31.34 21.95
N ILE A 394 6.11 -30.72 20.80
CA ILE A 394 5.67 -31.41 19.60
C ILE A 394 6.91 -31.71 18.77
N PRO A 395 7.06 -32.93 18.23
CA PRO A 395 8.17 -33.21 17.32
C PRO A 395 8.06 -32.30 16.12
N LEU A 396 9.07 -31.44 15.92
CA LEU A 396 9.20 -30.65 14.72
C LEU A 396 9.46 -31.59 13.54
N SER A 397 8.91 -31.25 12.37
CA SER A 397 9.19 -31.99 11.16
C SER A 397 10.51 -31.53 10.55
N PRO A 398 11.60 -32.32 10.62
CA PRO A 398 12.88 -31.96 10.00
C PRO A 398 12.72 -31.75 8.48
N ILE A 399 11.79 -32.49 7.85
CA ILE A 399 11.49 -32.36 6.43
C ILE A 399 10.86 -30.99 6.14
N ALA A 400 9.94 -30.53 6.97
CA ALA A 400 9.32 -29.22 6.79
C ALA A 400 10.33 -28.09 6.99
N ILE A 401 11.19 -28.19 7.99
CA ILE A 401 12.28 -27.22 8.26
C ILE A 401 13.20 -27.11 7.03
N GLU A 402 13.62 -28.25 6.48
CA GLU A 402 14.53 -28.26 5.34
C GLU A 402 13.87 -27.69 4.08
N ILE A 403 12.57 -27.96 3.85
CA ILE A 403 11.83 -27.37 2.71
C ILE A 403 11.71 -25.86 2.88
N VAL A 404 11.38 -25.38 4.10
CA VAL A 404 11.30 -23.93 4.39
C VAL A 404 12.65 -23.28 4.12
N ARG A 405 13.76 -23.82 4.64
CA ARG A 405 15.11 -23.28 4.43
C ARG A 405 15.48 -23.18 2.94
N ARG A 406 15.15 -24.20 2.15
CA ARG A 406 15.42 -24.20 0.70
C ARG A 406 14.57 -23.17 -0.04
N ILE A 407 13.29 -22.98 0.34
CA ILE A 407 12.44 -21.95 -0.25
C ILE A 407 12.98 -20.56 0.15
N ASP A 408 13.40 -20.36 1.40
CA ASP A 408 13.95 -19.07 1.86
C ASP A 408 15.20 -18.68 1.10
N ALA A 409 16.07 -19.64 0.75
CA ALA A 409 17.24 -19.39 -0.08
C ALA A 409 16.88 -18.81 -1.47
N LEU A 410 15.71 -19.18 -2.04
CA LEU A 410 15.24 -18.59 -3.29
C LEU A 410 14.85 -17.10 -3.10
N PHE A 411 14.22 -16.77 -1.98
CA PHE A 411 13.88 -15.37 -1.67
C PHE A 411 15.13 -14.51 -1.44
N GLU A 412 16.18 -15.05 -0.88
CA GLU A 412 17.46 -14.36 -0.71
C GLU A 412 18.08 -13.97 -2.06
N ILE A 413 18.03 -14.87 -3.05
CA ILE A 413 18.50 -14.58 -4.41
C ILE A 413 17.63 -13.52 -5.09
N GLU A 414 16.31 -13.52 -4.85
CA GLU A 414 15.38 -12.55 -5.46
C GLU A 414 15.58 -11.11 -4.97
N ARG A 415 16.02 -10.93 -3.74
CA ARG A 415 16.12 -9.62 -3.10
C ARG A 415 17.00 -8.62 -3.87
N PRO A 416 18.26 -8.94 -4.23
CA PRO A 416 19.14 -8.02 -4.95
C PRO A 416 18.73 -7.80 -6.42
N ILE A 417 17.89 -8.65 -6.98
CA ILE A 417 17.42 -8.52 -8.37
C ILE A 417 16.03 -7.89 -8.49
N ASN A 418 15.41 -7.53 -7.37
CA ASN A 418 14.16 -6.80 -7.38
C ASN A 418 14.34 -5.40 -8.00
N GLY A 419 13.48 -5.05 -8.96
CA GLY A 419 13.59 -3.79 -9.72
C GLY A 419 14.52 -3.86 -10.93
N LYS A 420 15.24 -4.97 -11.15
CA LYS A 420 16.05 -5.17 -12.35
C LYS A 420 15.21 -5.63 -13.55
N MET A 421 15.77 -5.41 -14.75
CA MET A 421 15.11 -5.81 -16.01
C MET A 421 14.90 -7.33 -16.09
N PRO A 422 13.86 -7.79 -16.84
CA PRO A 422 13.49 -9.21 -16.92
C PRO A 422 14.65 -10.12 -17.31
N ASP A 423 15.47 -9.72 -18.28
CA ASP A 423 16.60 -10.53 -18.76
C ASP A 423 17.70 -10.68 -17.70
N GLU A 424 17.99 -9.64 -16.94
CA GLU A 424 18.94 -9.69 -15.83
C GLU A 424 18.45 -10.63 -14.71
N ARG A 425 17.16 -10.51 -14.36
CA ARG A 425 16.54 -11.39 -13.37
C ARG A 425 16.59 -12.85 -13.82
N ARG A 426 16.22 -13.11 -15.08
CA ARG A 426 16.29 -14.44 -15.67
C ARG A 426 17.72 -15.01 -15.63
N ALA A 427 18.73 -14.22 -16.02
CA ALA A 427 20.13 -14.68 -16.02
C ALA A 427 20.60 -15.10 -14.62
N VAL A 428 20.34 -14.29 -13.59
CA VAL A 428 20.68 -14.62 -12.20
C VAL A 428 19.93 -15.86 -11.71
N ARG A 429 18.64 -15.99 -12.02
CA ARG A 429 17.81 -17.13 -11.63
C ARG A 429 18.26 -18.43 -12.28
N GLN A 430 18.63 -18.41 -13.56
CA GLN A 430 19.19 -19.59 -14.25
C GLN A 430 20.49 -20.04 -13.62
N MET A 431 21.34 -19.10 -13.18
CA MET A 431 22.63 -19.41 -12.58
C MET A 431 22.51 -19.85 -11.12
N LEU A 432 21.71 -19.15 -10.30
CA LEU A 432 21.70 -19.35 -8.85
C LEU A 432 20.46 -20.08 -8.33
N SER A 433 19.27 -19.74 -8.84
CA SER A 433 18.01 -20.31 -8.32
C SER A 433 17.70 -21.68 -8.91
N LYS A 434 18.00 -21.91 -10.20
CA LYS A 434 17.66 -23.16 -10.88
C LYS A 434 18.27 -24.40 -10.22
N PRO A 435 19.55 -24.44 -9.87
CA PRO A 435 20.13 -25.59 -9.17
C PRO A 435 19.40 -25.90 -7.85
N LEU A 436 19.08 -24.83 -7.06
CA LEU A 436 18.39 -24.99 -5.78
C LEU A 436 16.96 -25.51 -5.97
N VAL A 437 16.27 -25.09 -7.02
CA VAL A 437 14.93 -25.57 -7.36
C VAL A 437 14.94 -27.02 -7.79
N GLU A 438 15.93 -27.45 -8.57
CA GLU A 438 16.11 -28.85 -8.99
C GLU A 438 16.41 -29.75 -7.79
N GLU A 439 17.29 -29.32 -6.90
CA GLU A 439 17.57 -30.03 -5.63
C GLU A 439 16.35 -30.09 -4.72
N LEU A 440 15.58 -29.00 -4.61
CA LEU A 440 14.33 -28.99 -3.83
C LEU A 440 13.32 -29.98 -4.40
N GLN A 441 13.18 -30.06 -5.74
CA GLN A 441 12.28 -31.01 -6.39
C GLN A 441 12.67 -32.46 -6.06
N LEU A 442 13.95 -32.77 -6.19
CA LEU A 442 14.46 -34.11 -5.87
C LEU A 442 14.18 -34.47 -4.41
N TYR A 443 14.54 -33.57 -3.49
CA TYR A 443 14.29 -33.76 -2.08
C TYR A 443 12.80 -33.98 -1.76
N MET A 444 11.91 -33.13 -2.31
CA MET A 444 10.47 -33.29 -2.11
C MET A 444 9.95 -34.63 -2.64
N ARG A 445 10.41 -35.09 -3.81
CA ARG A 445 10.02 -36.38 -4.38
C ARG A 445 10.46 -37.55 -3.50
N GLU A 446 11.68 -37.52 -2.99
CA GLU A 446 12.22 -38.55 -2.09
C GLU A 446 11.43 -38.60 -0.76
N GLN A 447 11.15 -37.44 -0.17
CA GLN A 447 10.38 -37.42 1.07
C GLN A 447 8.93 -37.82 0.86
N ARG A 448 8.32 -37.39 -0.26
CA ARG A 448 6.94 -37.74 -0.62
C ARG A 448 6.72 -39.24 -0.75
N ALA A 449 7.70 -39.96 -1.30
CA ALA A 449 7.64 -41.40 -1.43
C ALA A 449 7.55 -42.16 -0.07
N LYS A 450 8.03 -41.54 1.01
CA LYS A 450 8.03 -42.10 2.37
C LYS A 450 6.77 -41.77 3.18
N LEU A 451 5.87 -40.93 2.66
CA LEU A 451 4.72 -40.40 3.37
C LEU A 451 3.40 -41.01 2.90
N ALA A 452 2.51 -41.30 3.85
CA ALA A 452 1.14 -41.72 3.56
C ALA A 452 0.35 -40.60 2.87
N ARG A 453 -0.61 -40.94 1.99
CA ARG A 453 -1.44 -39.98 1.21
C ARG A 453 -2.18 -38.94 2.08
N GLY A 454 -2.63 -39.36 3.27
CA GLY A 454 -3.38 -38.49 4.18
C GLY A 454 -2.53 -37.53 5.01
N HIS A 455 -1.21 -37.68 5.00
CA HIS A 455 -0.28 -36.89 5.80
C HIS A 455 -0.24 -35.44 5.32
N ASP A 456 -0.27 -34.45 6.22
CA ASP A 456 -0.35 -33.03 5.86
C ASP A 456 0.89 -32.56 5.08
N LEU A 457 2.07 -33.07 5.43
CA LEU A 457 3.30 -32.83 4.67
C LEU A 457 3.21 -33.37 3.24
N ALA A 458 2.57 -34.55 3.05
CA ALA A 458 2.36 -35.12 1.72
C ALA A 458 1.43 -34.23 0.87
N LYS A 459 0.37 -33.71 1.46
CA LYS A 459 -0.55 -32.77 0.81
C LYS A 459 0.16 -31.48 0.42
N ALA A 460 1.01 -30.93 1.29
CA ALA A 460 1.79 -29.73 1.03
C ALA A 460 2.80 -29.93 -0.12
N ILE A 461 3.49 -31.09 -0.15
CA ILE A 461 4.38 -31.43 -1.26
C ILE A 461 3.58 -31.61 -2.57
N ASP A 462 2.46 -32.34 -2.52
CA ASP A 462 1.60 -32.57 -3.68
C ASP A 462 1.03 -31.27 -4.26
N TYR A 463 0.78 -30.25 -3.44
CA TYR A 463 0.35 -28.91 -3.87
C TYR A 463 1.37 -28.26 -4.81
N ILE A 464 2.66 -28.31 -4.48
CA ILE A 464 3.73 -27.76 -5.30
C ILE A 464 3.96 -28.66 -6.53
N THR A 465 4.13 -29.96 -6.33
CA THR A 465 4.55 -30.87 -7.41
C THR A 465 3.51 -31.04 -8.52
N LYS A 466 2.22 -30.91 -8.20
CA LYS A 466 1.14 -30.93 -9.21
C LYS A 466 1.11 -29.70 -10.11
N ARG A 467 1.71 -28.60 -9.70
CA ARG A 467 1.78 -27.32 -10.45
C ARG A 467 3.22 -26.89 -10.66
N TRP A 468 4.12 -27.86 -10.79
CA TRP A 468 5.56 -27.60 -10.85
C TRP A 468 5.93 -26.56 -11.91
N ASP A 469 5.37 -26.65 -13.10
CA ASP A 469 5.63 -25.70 -14.19
C ASP A 469 5.24 -24.27 -13.83
N ALA A 470 4.13 -24.07 -13.10
CA ALA A 470 3.71 -22.76 -12.63
C ALA A 470 4.62 -22.22 -11.52
N PHE A 471 5.17 -23.09 -10.66
CA PHE A 471 6.13 -22.72 -9.63
C PHE A 471 7.53 -22.43 -10.18
N THR A 472 7.91 -23.03 -11.30
CA THR A 472 9.23 -22.86 -11.92
C THR A 472 9.26 -21.82 -13.02
N LEU A 473 8.13 -21.31 -13.46
CA LEU A 473 8.03 -20.32 -14.53
C LEU A 473 8.92 -19.08 -14.31
N PHE A 474 9.12 -18.68 -13.05
CA PHE A 474 9.97 -17.55 -12.71
C PHE A 474 11.44 -17.73 -13.15
N LEU A 475 11.90 -18.95 -13.31
CA LEU A 475 13.24 -19.23 -13.80
C LEU A 475 13.41 -18.81 -15.27
N ASP A 476 12.36 -18.94 -16.06
CA ASP A 476 12.37 -18.71 -17.51
C ASP A 476 11.82 -17.33 -17.90
N ASP A 477 10.95 -16.75 -17.08
CA ASP A 477 10.38 -15.43 -17.30
C ASP A 477 10.72 -14.47 -16.16
N GLY A 478 11.57 -13.48 -16.46
CA GLY A 478 12.03 -12.48 -15.50
C GLY A 478 10.93 -11.58 -14.94
N ARG A 479 9.75 -11.50 -15.57
CA ARG A 479 8.60 -10.71 -15.10
C ARG A 479 7.88 -11.37 -13.93
N VAL A 480 7.96 -12.68 -13.78
CA VAL A 480 7.31 -13.42 -12.69
C VAL A 480 7.98 -13.10 -11.35
N CYS A 481 7.18 -12.91 -10.29
CA CYS A 481 7.65 -12.77 -8.91
C CYS A 481 7.56 -14.13 -8.18
N LEU A 482 8.30 -14.29 -7.07
CA LEU A 482 8.12 -15.45 -6.19
C LEU A 482 6.85 -15.35 -5.35
N SER A 483 6.34 -14.14 -5.12
CA SER A 483 5.19 -13.89 -4.24
C SER A 483 4.03 -13.20 -4.94
N ASN A 484 2.82 -13.36 -4.37
CA ASN A 484 1.61 -12.65 -4.77
C ASN A 484 1.31 -11.43 -3.87
N ASN A 485 2.30 -10.92 -3.16
CA ASN A 485 2.15 -9.89 -2.13
C ASN A 485 1.53 -8.58 -2.67
N ALA A 486 1.63 -8.29 -3.96
CA ALA A 486 1.01 -7.10 -4.54
C ALA A 486 -0.53 -7.15 -4.41
N ALA A 487 -1.14 -8.31 -4.71
CA ALA A 487 -2.58 -8.51 -4.53
C ALA A 487 -2.97 -8.55 -3.05
N GLU A 488 -2.19 -9.22 -2.21
CA GLU A 488 -2.44 -9.31 -0.76
C GLU A 488 -2.38 -7.93 -0.11
N ARG A 489 -1.39 -7.09 -0.44
CA ARG A 489 -1.31 -5.70 0.04
C ARG A 489 -2.52 -4.87 -0.39
N ALA A 490 -3.00 -5.04 -1.63
CA ALA A 490 -4.18 -4.33 -2.11
C ALA A 490 -5.45 -4.73 -1.33
N LEU A 491 -5.60 -6.01 -0.98
CA LEU A 491 -6.72 -6.52 -0.18
C LEU A 491 -6.65 -6.19 1.31
N ARG A 492 -5.45 -5.85 1.83
CA ARG A 492 -5.23 -5.66 3.27
C ARG A 492 -6.17 -4.63 3.88
N GLY A 493 -6.40 -3.50 3.21
CA GLY A 493 -7.32 -2.46 3.69
C GLY A 493 -8.74 -3.00 3.89
N ILE A 494 -9.24 -3.82 2.96
CA ILE A 494 -10.57 -4.43 3.04
C ILE A 494 -10.61 -5.47 4.17
N ALA A 495 -9.60 -6.32 4.24
CA ALA A 495 -9.52 -7.38 5.23
C ALA A 495 -9.50 -6.85 6.67
N LEU A 496 -8.82 -5.72 6.92
CA LEU A 496 -8.81 -5.03 8.20
C LEU A 496 -10.08 -4.22 8.43
N GLY A 497 -10.51 -3.47 7.41
CA GLY A 497 -11.64 -2.53 7.49
C GLY A 497 -12.99 -3.21 7.69
N ARG A 498 -13.19 -4.44 7.18
CA ARG A 498 -14.46 -5.18 7.35
C ARG A 498 -14.85 -5.40 8.82
N LYS A 499 -13.89 -5.34 9.74
CA LYS A 499 -14.17 -5.38 11.19
C LYS A 499 -14.91 -4.12 11.67
N SER A 500 -14.69 -2.98 11.00
CA SER A 500 -15.30 -1.70 11.37
C SER A 500 -16.72 -1.54 10.80
N TRP A 501 -16.97 -2.02 9.57
CA TRP A 501 -18.27 -1.88 8.90
C TRP A 501 -19.10 -3.18 8.88
N MET A 502 -18.56 -4.28 9.37
CA MET A 502 -19.18 -5.59 9.61
C MET A 502 -19.72 -6.29 8.35
N PHE A 503 -20.53 -5.63 7.51
CA PHE A 503 -21.11 -6.20 6.28
C PHE A 503 -21.47 -5.09 5.26
N CYS A 504 -21.57 -5.47 3.99
CA CYS A 504 -22.22 -4.68 2.96
C CYS A 504 -23.74 -4.84 3.08
N GLY A 505 -24.49 -3.74 2.95
CA GLY A 505 -25.94 -3.76 3.06
C GLY A 505 -26.65 -4.47 1.89
N SER A 506 -25.98 -4.60 0.73
CA SER A 506 -26.54 -5.22 -0.48
C SER A 506 -25.42 -5.55 -1.47
N ASP A 507 -25.73 -6.34 -2.52
CA ASP A 507 -24.81 -6.60 -3.64
C ASP A 507 -24.41 -5.31 -4.35
N ARG A 508 -25.33 -4.36 -4.53
CA ARG A 508 -25.02 -3.04 -5.09
C ARG A 508 -24.04 -2.27 -4.21
N GLY A 509 -24.15 -2.41 -2.88
CA GLY A 509 -23.17 -1.88 -1.93
C GLY A 509 -21.78 -2.49 -2.10
N GLY A 510 -21.70 -3.81 -2.33
CA GLY A 510 -20.47 -4.51 -2.64
C GLY A 510 -19.82 -4.06 -3.96
N GLN A 511 -20.64 -3.88 -5.01
CA GLN A 511 -20.17 -3.37 -6.30
C GLN A 511 -19.61 -1.94 -6.20
N ARG A 512 -20.31 -1.04 -5.47
CA ARG A 512 -19.83 0.32 -5.20
C ARG A 512 -18.53 0.31 -4.41
N ALA A 513 -18.42 -0.58 -3.42
CA ALA A 513 -17.20 -0.73 -2.64
C ALA A 513 -16.02 -1.17 -3.52
N ALA A 514 -16.20 -2.16 -4.39
CA ALA A 514 -15.17 -2.61 -5.32
C ALA A 514 -14.71 -1.47 -6.26
N ALA A 515 -15.64 -0.71 -6.85
CA ALA A 515 -15.31 0.44 -7.69
C ALA A 515 -14.51 1.50 -6.93
N MET A 516 -14.92 1.85 -5.71
CA MET A 516 -14.22 2.85 -4.90
C MET A 516 -12.86 2.36 -4.40
N TYR A 517 -12.72 1.07 -4.04
CA TYR A 517 -11.42 0.50 -3.70
C TYR A 517 -10.45 0.54 -4.89
N SER A 518 -10.93 0.28 -6.11
CA SER A 518 -10.12 0.39 -7.32
C SER A 518 -9.50 1.79 -7.46
N LEU A 519 -10.30 2.82 -7.29
CA LEU A 519 -9.89 4.21 -7.39
C LEU A 519 -8.95 4.63 -6.25
N ILE A 520 -9.36 4.35 -5.01
CA ILE A 520 -8.62 4.78 -3.79
C ILE A 520 -7.28 4.04 -3.65
N VAL A 521 -7.26 2.72 -3.87
CA VAL A 521 -6.03 1.94 -3.77
C VAL A 521 -5.05 2.33 -4.87
N SER A 522 -5.53 2.52 -6.11
CA SER A 522 -4.67 2.97 -7.22
C SER A 522 -4.09 4.37 -6.97
N ALA A 523 -4.85 5.30 -6.38
CA ALA A 523 -4.32 6.60 -5.98
C ALA A 523 -3.20 6.44 -4.94
N LYS A 524 -3.41 5.63 -3.90
CA LYS A 524 -2.38 5.33 -2.87
C LYS A 524 -1.14 4.67 -3.46
N MET A 525 -1.27 3.74 -4.41
CA MET A 525 -0.14 3.06 -5.08
C MET A 525 0.74 4.03 -5.86
N ASN A 526 0.19 5.17 -6.29
CA ASN A 526 0.89 6.23 -7.01
C ASN A 526 1.30 7.42 -6.10
N GLY A 527 1.20 7.29 -4.78
CA GLY A 527 1.58 8.34 -3.83
C GLY A 527 0.65 9.56 -3.84
N VAL A 528 -0.56 9.42 -4.36
CA VAL A 528 -1.57 10.48 -4.47
C VAL A 528 -2.51 10.41 -3.27
N ASP A 529 -2.78 11.56 -2.63
CA ASP A 529 -3.83 11.65 -1.61
C ASP A 529 -5.21 11.39 -2.23
N PRO A 530 -5.89 10.27 -1.87
CA PRO A 530 -7.14 9.92 -2.51
C PRO A 530 -8.27 10.92 -2.25
N GLN A 531 -8.29 11.57 -1.09
CA GLN A 531 -9.35 12.54 -0.77
C GLN A 531 -9.22 13.81 -1.59
N ALA A 532 -8.01 14.38 -1.66
CA ALA A 532 -7.73 15.57 -2.46
C ALA A 532 -7.96 15.30 -3.95
N TRP A 533 -7.50 14.14 -4.43
CA TRP A 533 -7.71 13.69 -5.81
C TRP A 533 -9.19 13.53 -6.14
N LEU A 534 -9.97 12.83 -5.30
CA LEU A 534 -11.41 12.64 -5.51
C LEU A 534 -12.15 13.98 -5.51
N ALA A 535 -11.78 14.92 -4.65
CA ALA A 535 -12.41 16.24 -4.60
C ALA A 535 -12.22 17.00 -5.93
N ASP A 536 -11.02 16.99 -6.46
CA ASP A 536 -10.71 17.66 -7.73
C ASP A 536 -11.35 16.93 -8.92
N VAL A 537 -11.26 15.60 -8.97
CA VAL A 537 -11.92 14.80 -10.02
C VAL A 537 -13.43 15.05 -10.02
N LEU A 538 -14.10 15.00 -8.87
CA LEU A 538 -15.53 15.24 -8.75
C LEU A 538 -15.92 16.68 -9.13
N ALA A 539 -15.03 17.65 -8.96
CA ALA A 539 -15.26 19.01 -9.41
C ALA A 539 -15.21 19.14 -10.94
N ARG A 540 -14.42 18.33 -11.62
CA ARG A 540 -14.13 18.48 -13.06
C ARG A 540 -14.82 17.46 -13.97
N ILE A 541 -15.08 16.26 -13.50
CA ILE A 541 -15.46 15.10 -14.33
C ILE A 541 -16.71 15.35 -15.17
N ALA A 542 -17.69 16.10 -14.64
CA ALA A 542 -18.95 16.37 -15.33
C ALA A 542 -18.79 17.23 -16.61
N ALA A 543 -17.77 18.09 -16.66
CA ALA A 543 -17.46 18.94 -17.79
C ALA A 543 -16.21 18.48 -18.55
N HIS A 544 -15.54 17.41 -18.09
CA HIS A 544 -14.30 16.95 -18.69
C HIS A 544 -14.56 16.15 -19.97
N PRO A 545 -13.87 16.45 -21.10
CA PRO A 545 -14.07 15.72 -22.34
C PRO A 545 -13.72 14.23 -22.18
N GLU A 546 -14.57 13.36 -22.73
CA GLU A 546 -14.42 11.91 -22.60
C GLU A 546 -13.06 11.39 -23.11
N HIS A 547 -12.55 11.96 -24.23
CA HIS A 547 -11.26 11.59 -24.80
C HIS A 547 -10.05 12.03 -23.97
N ARG A 548 -10.25 12.88 -22.95
CA ARG A 548 -9.21 13.38 -22.02
C ARG A 548 -9.33 12.81 -20.61
N LEU A 549 -10.20 11.84 -20.36
CA LEU A 549 -10.40 11.26 -19.02
C LEU A 549 -9.12 10.67 -18.42
N ASP A 550 -8.18 10.25 -19.24
CA ASP A 550 -6.88 9.75 -18.78
C ASP A 550 -6.07 10.78 -17.98
N GLU A 551 -6.31 12.08 -18.19
CA GLU A 551 -5.69 13.16 -17.40
C GLU A 551 -6.15 13.16 -15.93
N LEU A 552 -7.30 12.58 -15.64
CA LEU A 552 -7.87 12.45 -14.30
C LEU A 552 -7.41 11.20 -13.57
N LEU A 553 -6.72 10.26 -14.24
CA LEU A 553 -6.15 9.08 -13.59
C LEU A 553 -5.08 9.49 -12.57
N PRO A 554 -4.96 8.76 -11.44
CA PRO A 554 -4.11 9.19 -10.32
C PRO A 554 -2.68 9.54 -10.72
N TRP A 555 -2.07 8.78 -11.62
CA TRP A 555 -0.67 8.98 -12.05
C TRP A 555 -0.46 10.12 -13.05
N ASN A 556 -1.54 10.60 -13.69
CA ASN A 556 -1.52 11.75 -14.59
C ASN A 556 -2.06 13.02 -13.91
N TRP A 557 -2.68 12.85 -12.73
CA TRP A 557 -3.33 13.93 -12.03
C TRP A 557 -2.33 14.98 -11.54
N LYS A 558 -2.68 16.22 -11.81
CA LYS A 558 -2.01 17.40 -11.26
C LYS A 558 -3.04 18.17 -10.44
N PRO A 559 -2.73 18.53 -9.20
CA PRO A 559 -3.60 19.42 -8.42
C PRO A 559 -3.86 20.68 -9.25
N ALA A 560 -5.12 21.14 -9.29
CA ALA A 560 -5.39 22.47 -9.79
C ALA A 560 -4.55 23.43 -8.93
N GLU A 561 -3.78 24.30 -9.56
CA GLU A 561 -3.13 25.42 -8.86
C GLU A 561 -4.23 26.12 -8.06
N THR A 562 -4.19 26.00 -6.76
CA THR A 562 -5.03 26.81 -5.87
C THR A 562 -4.65 28.25 -6.18
N ALA A 563 -5.49 28.95 -6.97
CA ALA A 563 -5.50 30.39 -6.92
C ALA A 563 -5.73 30.74 -5.44
N VAL A 564 -4.65 31.10 -4.75
CA VAL A 564 -4.71 31.73 -3.45
C VAL A 564 -5.48 33.03 -3.72
N ALA A 565 -6.82 32.94 -3.61
CA ALA A 565 -7.60 34.15 -3.46
C ALA A 565 -7.16 34.71 -2.10
N ASP A 566 -6.31 35.72 -2.16
CA ASP A 566 -6.11 36.66 -1.07
C ASP A 566 -7.49 37.09 -0.57
N VAL A 567 -7.93 36.48 0.52
CA VAL A 567 -8.96 37.06 1.36
C VAL A 567 -8.23 37.93 2.37
N ALA A 568 -7.71 39.06 1.86
CA ALA A 568 -7.47 40.22 2.69
C ALA A 568 -8.83 40.91 2.92
N ALA A 569 -9.27 40.90 4.15
CA ALA A 569 -10.03 41.87 4.94
C ALA A 569 -10.97 41.19 5.92
#